data_195834f720910cb6275802df47ffa587
#
_entry.id   195834f720910cb6275802df47ffa587
#
_cell.length_a   1.000
_cell.length_b   1.000
_cell.length_c   1.000
_cell.angle_alpha   90.00
_cell.angle_beta   90.00
_cell.angle_gamma   90.00
#
_symmetry.space_group_name_H-M   'P 1'
#
loop_
_entity.id
_entity.type
_entity.pdbx_description
1 polymer ?
#
loop_
_entity_poly.entity_id
_entity_poly.type
_entity_poly.pdbx_seq_one_letter_code
_entity_poly.pdbx_strand_id
1 'polypeptide(L)'
;MTGFLSRRDVFKKTLASSPALLGIGELLSRLPPVGAADAKLSGTVQFDPSIEPLVRLLEDTPREKLLEEVAVRIRHGTSYQDVLTALLLAGVRNVQPRPAVGFKFHCVLVVNSAHLASLASPPAERWLPIFWALDYFKNSQARDIEEGNWTMTPVKEFFVPDAPKAHGSFLAAMDNWNEYGADASVAALARTAGASEIYELFWRYGMRDFRSIGHKASFVANSWRTLNCIGWRHAEPVLRSLAYALLNHEGDNPASRDAPADRPWRRNVELVRTIRSDWCAGKPEPAATKALLTVLREGSDQDASEKTAELLNHGVAAQSIWDALFAASGELVLRQAHLVRVLFTNMSD
;
A
#
# COMPACT_ATOMS: atom_id res chain seq x y z
N MET A 1 3.34 62.89 9.71
CA MET A 1 3.97 61.62 9.37
C MET A 1 3.70 60.61 10.45
N THR A 2 2.62 59.86 10.32
CA THR A 2 2.23 58.77 11.23
C THR A 2 2.75 57.48 10.68
N GLY A 3 3.90 57.01 11.22
CA GLY A 3 4.48 55.72 10.82
C GLY A 3 3.58 54.57 11.28
N PHE A 4 3.06 53.82 10.33
CA PHE A 4 2.36 52.56 10.59
C PHE A 4 3.34 51.57 11.19
N LEU A 5 3.12 51.18 12.44
CA LEU A 5 3.84 50.08 13.09
C LEU A 5 3.51 48.78 12.36
N SER A 6 4.54 48.02 11.96
CA SER A 6 4.32 46.67 11.37
C SER A 6 3.68 45.75 12.41
N ARG A 7 2.90 44.75 11.95
CA ARG A 7 2.33 43.72 12.85
C ARG A 7 3.39 43.08 13.75
N ARG A 8 4.61 43.01 13.29
CA ARG A 8 5.78 42.46 14.01
C ARG A 8 6.22 43.41 15.15
N ASP A 9 6.12 44.74 14.97
CA ASP A 9 6.49 45.75 15.98
C ASP A 9 5.42 45.87 17.05
N VAL A 10 4.15 45.71 16.68
CA VAL A 10 3.02 45.65 17.65
C VAL A 10 3.17 44.41 18.55
N PHE A 11 3.48 43.25 17.96
CA PHE A 11 3.66 42.00 18.72
C PHE A 11 4.86 42.08 19.68
N LYS A 12 5.99 42.66 19.26
CA LYS A 12 7.16 42.87 20.11
C LYS A 12 6.90 43.84 21.25
N LYS A 13 6.13 44.89 21.02
CA LYS A 13 5.78 45.87 22.07
C LYS A 13 4.80 45.31 23.09
N THR A 14 3.85 44.49 22.68
CA THR A 14 2.88 43.83 23.59
C THR A 14 3.57 42.77 24.46
N LEU A 15 4.57 42.07 23.94
CA LEU A 15 5.38 41.12 24.69
C LEU A 15 6.31 41.80 25.75
N ALA A 16 6.76 43.03 25.48
CA ALA A 16 7.70 43.73 26.36
C ALA A 16 7.03 44.40 27.60
N SER A 17 5.70 44.44 27.69
CA SER A 17 4.98 45.19 28.70
C SER A 17 4.29 44.40 29.82
N SER A 18 4.42 43.04 29.84
CA SER A 18 3.85 42.17 30.89
C SER A 18 4.91 41.55 31.79
N PRO A 19 4.89 41.76 33.10
CA PRO A 19 5.88 41.15 34.03
C PRO A 19 5.86 39.63 34.04
N ALA A 20 4.75 39.00 33.68
CA ALA A 20 4.64 37.53 33.56
C ALA A 20 5.38 36.97 32.34
N LEU A 21 5.87 37.79 31.40
CA LEU A 21 6.51 37.39 30.16
C LEU A 21 8.05 37.47 30.22
N LEU A 22 8.64 38.01 31.29
CA LEU A 22 10.09 38.08 31.45
C LEU A 22 10.74 36.69 31.60
N GLY A 23 10.01 35.69 32.11
CA GLY A 23 10.45 34.31 32.18
C GLY A 23 10.24 33.51 30.87
N ILE A 24 9.30 33.91 30.02
CA ILE A 24 8.97 33.23 28.76
C ILE A 24 10.08 33.46 27.72
N GLY A 25 10.71 34.65 27.70
CA GLY A 25 11.81 34.93 26.77
C GLY A 25 13.01 34.00 26.95
N GLU A 26 13.36 33.69 28.21
CA GLU A 26 14.43 32.73 28.53
C GLU A 26 14.01 31.30 28.23
N LEU A 27 12.75 30.94 28.47
CA LEU A 27 12.19 29.62 28.09
C LEU A 27 12.21 29.45 26.59
N LEU A 28 11.77 30.43 25.82
CA LEU A 28 11.71 30.40 24.36
C LEU A 28 13.13 30.31 23.72
N SER A 29 14.15 30.92 24.34
CA SER A 29 15.53 30.85 23.87
C SER A 29 16.15 29.46 24.00
N ARG A 30 15.56 28.61 24.83
CA ARG A 30 15.99 27.21 25.06
C ARG A 30 15.24 26.21 24.17
N LEU A 31 14.19 26.65 23.49
CA LEU A 31 13.45 25.79 22.57
C LEU A 31 14.13 25.75 21.20
N PRO A 32 14.17 24.60 20.53
CA PRO A 32 14.63 24.53 19.17
C PRO A 32 13.79 25.43 18.27
N PRO A 33 14.36 26.07 17.24
CA PRO A 33 13.59 26.89 16.33
C PRO A 33 12.58 26.02 15.58
N VAL A 34 11.31 26.48 15.51
CA VAL A 34 10.27 25.84 14.73
C VAL A 34 10.50 26.19 13.26
N GLY A 35 10.68 25.18 12.41
CA GLY A 35 10.80 25.33 10.97
C GLY A 35 9.50 25.86 10.35
N ALA A 36 9.59 26.51 9.20
CA ALA A 36 8.39 26.97 8.46
C ALA A 36 7.50 25.79 8.03
N ALA A 37 8.06 24.61 7.86
CA ALA A 37 7.32 23.38 7.59
C ALA A 37 6.51 22.92 8.81
N ASP A 38 7.09 23.02 10.01
CA ASP A 38 6.44 22.64 11.26
C ASP A 38 5.31 23.61 11.66
N ALA A 39 5.40 24.85 11.19
CA ALA A 39 4.39 25.89 11.47
C ALA A 39 3.20 25.86 10.50
N LYS A 40 3.25 25.10 9.42
CA LYS A 40 2.11 24.90 8.52
C LYS A 40 1.23 23.79 9.11
N LEU A 41 -0.05 24.11 9.31
CA LEU A 41 -1.08 23.08 9.43
C LEU A 41 -1.01 22.24 8.14
N SER A 42 -0.43 21.06 8.25
CA SER A 42 -0.19 20.22 7.10
C SER A 42 -1.52 19.74 6.52
N GLY A 43 -1.78 20.04 5.25
CA GLY A 43 -2.87 19.43 4.50
C GLY A 43 -2.64 17.94 4.22
N THR A 44 -1.51 17.37 4.69
CA THR A 44 -1.14 15.96 4.53
C THR A 44 -1.23 15.19 5.84
N VAL A 45 -1.41 13.87 5.76
CA VAL A 45 -1.40 12.98 6.92
C VAL A 45 -0.08 13.13 7.69
N GLN A 46 -0.16 13.15 9.03
CA GLN A 46 1.00 13.11 9.92
C GLN A 46 1.16 11.71 10.45
N PHE A 47 2.42 11.29 10.66
CA PHE A 47 2.75 9.99 11.22
C PHE A 47 3.16 10.12 12.69
N ASP A 48 3.47 8.99 13.31
CA ASP A 48 3.98 8.95 14.67
C ASP A 48 5.22 9.87 14.80
N PRO A 49 5.31 10.72 15.84
CA PRO A 49 6.42 11.66 16.01
C PRO A 49 7.81 11.02 16.04
N SER A 50 7.91 9.74 16.38
CA SER A 50 9.20 9.03 16.38
C SER A 50 9.74 8.75 14.98
N ILE A 51 8.86 8.62 13.97
CA ILE A 51 9.25 8.29 12.59
C ILE A 51 9.10 9.48 11.63
N GLU A 52 8.21 10.43 11.94
CA GLU A 52 7.92 11.57 11.08
C GLU A 52 9.17 12.35 10.63
N PRO A 53 10.18 12.64 11.49
CA PRO A 53 11.38 13.35 11.07
C PRO A 53 12.18 12.59 10.00
N LEU A 54 12.22 11.25 10.07
CA LEU A 54 12.90 10.44 9.07
C LEU A 54 12.12 10.38 7.76
N VAL A 55 10.79 10.29 7.84
CA VAL A 55 9.92 10.37 6.66
C VAL A 55 10.11 11.71 5.94
N ARG A 56 10.11 12.83 6.67
CA ARG A 56 10.37 14.17 6.11
C ARG A 56 11.74 14.27 5.47
N LEU A 57 12.76 13.70 6.09
CA LEU A 57 14.09 13.65 5.50
C LEU A 57 14.06 12.98 4.12
N LEU A 58 13.36 11.84 3.97
CA LEU A 58 13.24 11.16 2.68
C LEU A 58 12.49 12.01 1.64
N GLU A 59 11.44 12.71 2.07
CA GLU A 59 10.61 13.54 1.19
C GLU A 59 11.32 14.80 0.70
N ASP A 60 11.96 15.51 1.61
CA ASP A 60 12.49 16.85 1.38
C ASP A 60 13.92 16.83 0.82
N THR A 61 14.67 15.75 1.02
CA THR A 61 16.05 15.64 0.51
C THR A 61 16.06 15.45 -1.01
N PRO A 62 16.82 16.26 -1.77
CA PRO A 62 17.02 16.06 -3.19
C PRO A 62 17.56 14.66 -3.51
N ARG A 63 17.14 14.09 -4.66
CA ARG A 63 17.48 12.72 -5.05
C ARG A 63 18.98 12.43 -5.00
N GLU A 64 19.79 13.35 -5.50
CA GLU A 64 21.25 13.22 -5.57
C GLU A 64 21.96 13.18 -4.21
N LYS A 65 21.29 13.66 -3.14
CA LYS A 65 21.83 13.68 -1.78
C LYS A 65 21.21 12.64 -0.86
N LEU A 66 20.07 12.05 -1.26
CA LEU A 66 19.27 11.21 -0.38
C LEU A 66 20.06 10.03 0.19
N LEU A 67 20.78 9.31 -0.67
CA LEU A 67 21.50 8.10 -0.23
C LEU A 67 22.62 8.43 0.76
N GLU A 68 23.31 9.55 0.56
CA GLU A 68 24.34 10.02 1.48
C GLU A 68 23.74 10.42 2.84
N GLU A 69 22.65 11.21 2.84
CA GLU A 69 21.98 11.64 4.06
C GLU A 69 21.43 10.45 4.86
N VAL A 70 20.82 9.47 4.19
CA VAL A 70 20.34 8.25 4.86
C VAL A 70 21.52 7.44 5.42
N ALA A 71 22.64 7.32 4.68
CA ALA A 71 23.84 6.65 5.17
C ALA A 71 24.41 7.34 6.42
N VAL A 72 24.37 8.67 6.47
CA VAL A 72 24.75 9.44 7.67
C VAL A 72 23.86 9.08 8.85
N ARG A 73 22.53 9.03 8.65
CA ARG A 73 21.57 8.67 9.71
C ARG A 73 21.79 7.24 10.23
N ILE A 74 22.05 6.29 9.34
CA ILE A 74 22.37 4.91 9.71
C ILE A 74 23.63 4.85 10.59
N ARG A 75 24.68 5.57 10.22
CA ARG A 75 25.92 5.67 11.04
C ARG A 75 25.68 6.29 12.41
N HIS A 76 24.68 7.14 12.56
CA HIS A 76 24.25 7.72 13.83
C HIS A 76 23.20 6.90 14.58
N GLY A 77 22.96 5.65 14.17
CA GLY A 77 22.14 4.70 14.91
C GLY A 77 20.70 4.52 14.43
N THR A 78 20.30 5.14 13.30
CA THR A 78 19.00 4.84 12.70
C THR A 78 18.96 3.36 12.28
N SER A 79 17.94 2.64 12.75
CA SER A 79 17.83 1.20 12.52
C SER A 79 17.39 0.88 11.09
N TYR A 80 17.64 -0.36 10.66
CA TYR A 80 17.13 -0.88 9.41
C TYR A 80 15.59 -0.80 9.33
N GLN A 81 14.92 -1.14 10.44
CA GLN A 81 13.48 -1.09 10.54
C GLN A 81 12.92 0.33 10.40
N ASP A 82 13.60 1.32 11.00
CA ASP A 82 13.19 2.73 10.86
C ASP A 82 13.33 3.22 9.43
N VAL A 83 14.42 2.89 8.74
CA VAL A 83 14.60 3.26 7.31
C VAL A 83 13.53 2.60 6.45
N LEU A 84 13.24 1.32 6.66
CA LEU A 84 12.19 0.60 5.93
C LEU A 84 10.81 1.21 6.20
N THR A 85 10.54 1.56 7.46
CA THR A 85 9.28 2.21 7.88
C THR A 85 9.13 3.56 7.20
N ALA A 86 10.14 4.41 7.30
CA ALA A 86 10.11 5.74 6.70
C ALA A 86 9.94 5.68 5.18
N LEU A 87 10.61 4.74 4.51
CA LEU A 87 10.50 4.55 3.08
C LEU A 87 9.07 4.15 2.66
N LEU A 88 8.45 3.20 3.36
CA LEU A 88 7.06 2.83 3.08
C LEU A 88 6.11 4.01 3.31
N LEU A 89 6.25 4.70 4.44
CA LEU A 89 5.35 5.80 4.81
C LEU A 89 5.52 7.01 3.90
N ALA A 90 6.74 7.34 3.46
CA ALA A 90 6.98 8.37 2.46
C ALA A 90 6.28 8.03 1.14
N GLY A 91 6.37 6.77 0.69
CA GLY A 91 5.65 6.29 -0.50
C GLY A 91 4.13 6.39 -0.34
N VAL A 92 3.60 5.97 0.80
CA VAL A 92 2.16 6.04 1.11
C VAL A 92 1.64 7.48 1.11
N ARG A 93 2.41 8.43 1.61
CA ARG A 93 1.99 9.83 1.72
C ARG A 93 2.11 10.61 0.41
N ASN A 94 3.13 10.33 -0.41
CA ASN A 94 3.50 11.18 -1.53
C ASN A 94 3.35 10.55 -2.91
N VAL A 95 2.87 9.32 -2.99
CA VAL A 95 2.71 8.66 -4.27
C VAL A 95 1.28 8.17 -4.42
N GLN A 96 0.57 8.73 -5.38
CA GLN A 96 -0.80 8.34 -5.65
C GLN A 96 -0.90 6.83 -5.92
N PRO A 97 -1.78 6.09 -5.22
CA PRO A 97 -1.92 4.64 -5.42
C PRO A 97 -2.67 4.28 -6.72
N ARG A 98 -2.52 5.08 -7.75
CA ARG A 98 -3.02 4.86 -9.12
C ARG A 98 -2.27 5.75 -10.14
N PRO A 99 -2.27 5.39 -11.43
CA PRO A 99 -2.82 4.11 -11.89
C PRO A 99 -2.11 2.98 -11.17
N ALA A 100 -2.82 1.88 -10.96
CA ALA A 100 -2.29 0.75 -10.22
C ALA A 100 -1.11 0.07 -10.94
N VAL A 101 -0.98 0.24 -12.24
CA VAL A 101 0.15 -0.23 -13.05
C VAL A 101 1.01 0.96 -13.41
N GLY A 102 2.30 0.89 -13.12
CA GLY A 102 3.26 1.93 -13.43
C GLY A 102 4.05 2.39 -12.23
N PHE A 103 4.82 3.43 -12.43
CA PHE A 103 5.86 3.84 -11.48
C PHE A 103 5.32 4.30 -10.12
N LYS A 104 4.13 4.86 -10.05
CA LYS A 104 3.64 5.50 -8.84
C LYS A 104 3.51 4.52 -7.69
N PHE A 105 2.62 3.56 -7.79
CA PHE A 105 2.39 2.64 -6.67
C PHE A 105 3.48 1.56 -6.54
N HIS A 106 4.30 1.37 -7.55
CA HIS A 106 5.44 0.46 -7.46
C HIS A 106 6.42 0.81 -6.34
N CYS A 107 6.57 2.08 -5.96
CA CYS A 107 7.42 2.43 -4.84
C CYS A 107 6.97 1.77 -3.53
N VAL A 108 5.66 1.58 -3.31
CA VAL A 108 5.10 0.89 -2.15
C VAL A 108 5.28 -0.62 -2.29
N LEU A 109 5.02 -1.18 -3.48
CA LEU A 109 5.25 -2.60 -3.78
C LEU A 109 6.71 -3.01 -3.62
N VAL A 110 7.60 -2.17 -4.12
CA VAL A 110 9.04 -2.41 -4.14
C VAL A 110 9.63 -2.49 -2.74
N VAL A 111 9.06 -1.80 -1.75
CA VAL A 111 9.58 -1.83 -0.37
C VAL A 111 9.63 -3.24 0.18
N ASN A 112 8.56 -4.04 0.02
CA ASN A 112 8.59 -5.44 0.44
C ASN A 112 9.59 -6.27 -0.37
N SER A 113 9.66 -6.07 -1.68
CA SER A 113 10.58 -6.80 -2.55
C SER A 113 12.04 -6.48 -2.23
N ALA A 114 12.35 -5.20 -2.00
CA ALA A 114 13.67 -4.76 -1.56
C ALA A 114 14.04 -5.33 -0.18
N HIS A 115 13.07 -5.39 0.75
CA HIS A 115 13.27 -6.03 2.04
C HIS A 115 13.61 -7.52 1.91
N LEU A 116 12.86 -8.27 1.09
CA LEU A 116 13.15 -9.69 0.87
C LEU A 116 14.51 -9.90 0.19
N ALA A 117 14.84 -9.09 -0.81
CA ALA A 117 16.15 -9.11 -1.45
C ALA A 117 17.27 -8.80 -0.46
N SER A 118 17.06 -7.81 0.41
CA SER A 118 18.00 -7.47 1.50
C SER A 118 18.24 -8.66 2.43
N LEU A 119 17.18 -9.35 2.88
CA LEU A 119 17.31 -10.52 3.75
C LEU A 119 18.05 -11.67 3.08
N ALA A 120 17.88 -11.85 1.76
CA ALA A 120 18.58 -12.87 0.97
C ALA A 120 20.02 -12.50 0.63
N SER A 121 20.41 -11.23 0.80
CA SER A 121 21.76 -10.75 0.50
C SER A 121 22.75 -11.07 1.62
N PRO A 122 24.07 -11.21 1.30
CA PRO A 122 25.12 -11.26 2.32
C PRO A 122 25.03 -10.06 3.28
N PRO A 123 25.37 -10.20 4.57
CA PRO A 123 25.23 -9.12 5.56
C PRO A 123 25.84 -7.77 5.15
N ALA A 124 26.97 -7.79 4.46
CA ALA A 124 27.66 -6.57 3.99
C ALA A 124 26.89 -5.83 2.86
N GLU A 125 26.00 -6.52 2.17
CA GLU A 125 25.28 -6.00 1.00
C GLU A 125 23.79 -5.72 1.25
N ARG A 126 23.30 -5.99 2.46
CA ARG A 126 21.87 -5.86 2.81
C ARG A 126 21.28 -4.47 2.60
N TRP A 127 22.11 -3.44 2.63
CA TRP A 127 21.65 -2.08 2.36
C TRP A 127 21.44 -1.76 0.87
N LEU A 128 22.06 -2.51 -0.05
CA LEU A 128 21.97 -2.22 -1.50
C LEU A 128 20.52 -2.23 -2.02
N PRO A 129 19.69 -3.26 -1.76
CA PRO A 129 18.29 -3.25 -2.21
C PRO A 129 17.48 -2.12 -1.59
N ILE A 130 17.75 -1.74 -0.35
CA ILE A 130 17.06 -0.65 0.34
C ILE A 130 17.46 0.70 -0.27
N PHE A 131 18.74 0.92 -0.56
CA PHE A 131 19.22 2.15 -1.21
C PHE A 131 18.69 2.29 -2.63
N TRP A 132 18.58 1.17 -3.37
CA TRP A 132 17.89 1.18 -4.65
C TRP A 132 16.41 1.57 -4.50
N ALA A 133 15.71 1.08 -3.49
CA ALA A 133 14.31 1.41 -3.25
C ALA A 133 14.13 2.88 -2.81
N LEU A 134 15.08 3.47 -2.07
CA LEU A 134 15.10 4.89 -1.75
C LEU A 134 15.23 5.77 -3.01
N ASP A 135 16.14 5.42 -3.92
CA ASP A 135 16.27 6.12 -5.20
C ASP A 135 15.01 5.97 -6.05
N TYR A 136 14.42 4.76 -6.06
CA TYR A 136 13.17 4.48 -6.76
C TYR A 136 11.99 5.30 -6.21
N PHE A 137 11.93 5.49 -4.89
CA PHE A 137 10.93 6.38 -4.26
C PHE A 137 11.05 7.81 -4.81
N LYS A 138 12.24 8.38 -4.92
CA LYS A 138 12.43 9.73 -5.46
C LYS A 138 11.99 9.85 -6.92
N ASN A 139 12.23 8.82 -7.72
CA ASN A 139 11.73 8.77 -9.09
C ASN A 139 10.19 8.73 -9.13
N SER A 140 9.55 7.97 -8.26
CA SER A 140 8.09 7.89 -8.16
C SER A 140 7.48 9.21 -7.67
N GLN A 141 8.12 9.85 -6.68
CA GLN A 141 7.72 11.17 -6.16
C GLN A 141 7.80 12.25 -7.27
N ALA A 142 8.88 12.28 -8.02
CA ALA A 142 9.02 13.23 -9.12
C ALA A 142 7.91 13.07 -10.17
N ARG A 143 7.59 11.84 -10.55
CA ARG A 143 6.49 11.56 -11.47
C ARG A 143 5.12 11.92 -10.91
N ASP A 144 4.90 11.72 -9.63
CA ASP A 144 3.65 12.13 -8.99
C ASP A 144 3.48 13.65 -9.01
N ILE A 145 4.57 14.39 -8.81
CA ILE A 145 4.58 15.86 -8.93
C ILE A 145 4.22 16.31 -10.35
N GLU A 146 4.78 15.68 -11.38
CA GLU A 146 4.45 15.96 -12.77
C GLU A 146 2.98 15.68 -13.12
N GLU A 147 2.36 14.71 -12.46
CA GLU A 147 1.00 14.24 -12.76
C GLU A 147 -0.08 14.83 -11.82
N GLY A 148 0.24 15.78 -10.97
CA GLY A 148 -0.74 16.48 -10.13
C GLY A 148 -0.36 16.62 -8.66
N ASN A 149 0.80 16.12 -8.25
CA ASN A 149 1.35 16.28 -6.89
C ASN A 149 0.37 15.82 -5.81
N TRP A 150 -0.10 14.59 -5.94
CA TRP A 150 -1.01 14.01 -4.96
C TRP A 150 -0.32 13.77 -3.63
N THR A 151 -1.01 14.08 -2.55
CA THR A 151 -0.59 13.71 -1.19
C THR A 151 -1.76 13.18 -0.39
N MET A 152 -1.49 12.20 0.48
CA MET A 152 -2.52 11.68 1.38
C MET A 152 -2.93 12.75 2.38
N THR A 153 -4.21 13.10 2.37
CA THR A 153 -4.79 14.03 3.34
C THR A 153 -5.15 13.32 4.65
N PRO A 154 -5.24 14.03 5.77
CA PRO A 154 -5.82 13.49 7.00
C PRO A 154 -7.23 12.95 6.74
N VAL A 155 -7.59 11.86 7.44
CA VAL A 155 -8.97 11.37 7.38
C VAL A 155 -9.93 12.44 7.91
N LYS A 156 -11.09 12.57 7.30
CA LYS A 156 -12.13 13.46 7.79
C LYS A 156 -12.89 12.78 8.92
N GLU A 157 -12.52 13.04 10.15
CA GLU A 157 -13.03 12.37 11.36
C GLU A 157 -14.56 12.35 11.46
N PHE A 158 -15.24 13.37 10.95
CA PHE A 158 -16.70 13.42 10.92
C PHE A 158 -17.34 12.26 10.12
N PHE A 159 -16.65 11.71 9.15
CA PHE A 159 -17.14 10.60 8.32
C PHE A 159 -16.67 9.22 8.81
N VAL A 160 -15.79 9.16 9.81
CA VAL A 160 -15.32 7.90 10.37
C VAL A 160 -16.47 7.22 11.11
N PRO A 161 -16.88 6.01 10.72
CA PRO A 161 -17.99 5.33 11.37
C PRO A 161 -17.59 4.83 12.76
N ASP A 162 -18.59 4.71 13.63
CA ASP A 162 -18.43 4.03 14.92
C ASP A 162 -17.95 2.58 14.73
N ALA A 163 -17.15 2.08 15.68
CA ALA A 163 -16.56 0.73 15.62
C ALA A 163 -17.54 -0.39 15.21
N PRO A 164 -18.76 -0.49 15.75
CA PRO A 164 -19.71 -1.56 15.37
C PRO A 164 -20.18 -1.47 13.90
N LYS A 165 -20.08 -0.29 13.31
CA LYS A 165 -20.51 -0.05 11.92
C LYS A 165 -19.34 -0.15 10.92
N ALA A 166 -18.11 -0.09 11.37
CA ALA A 166 -16.92 0.04 10.52
C ALA A 166 -16.82 -1.08 9.48
N HIS A 167 -17.03 -2.33 9.89
CA HIS A 167 -16.99 -3.50 9.01
C HIS A 167 -18.04 -3.40 7.88
N GLY A 168 -19.31 -3.19 8.24
CA GLY A 168 -20.39 -3.06 7.26
C GLY A 168 -20.24 -1.85 6.34
N SER A 169 -19.78 -0.72 6.88
CA SER A 169 -19.49 0.49 6.11
C SER A 169 -18.36 0.27 5.09
N PHE A 170 -17.30 -0.46 5.49
CA PHE A 170 -16.21 -0.80 4.58
C PHE A 170 -16.69 -1.68 3.43
N LEU A 171 -17.43 -2.75 3.71
CA LEU A 171 -17.98 -3.63 2.68
C LEU A 171 -18.86 -2.84 1.70
N ALA A 172 -19.80 -2.04 2.23
CA ALA A 172 -20.68 -1.23 1.40
C ALA A 172 -19.90 -0.22 0.54
N ALA A 173 -18.87 0.42 1.08
CA ALA A 173 -18.04 1.36 0.34
C ALA A 173 -17.25 0.67 -0.77
N MET A 174 -16.63 -0.47 -0.48
CA MET A 174 -15.86 -1.25 -1.45
C MET A 174 -16.73 -1.83 -2.56
N ASP A 175 -17.92 -2.35 -2.24
CA ASP A 175 -18.87 -2.91 -3.20
C ASP A 175 -19.44 -1.83 -4.13
N ASN A 176 -19.65 -0.62 -3.62
CA ASN A 176 -20.12 0.53 -4.39
C ASN A 176 -18.98 1.39 -5.00
N TRP A 177 -17.75 0.99 -4.88
CA TRP A 177 -16.58 1.73 -5.38
C TRP A 177 -16.49 3.18 -4.85
N ASN A 178 -16.91 3.36 -3.60
CA ASN A 178 -16.92 4.65 -2.90
C ASN A 178 -15.61 4.85 -2.14
N GLU A 179 -14.68 5.60 -2.74
CA GLU A 179 -13.35 5.87 -2.17
C GLU A 179 -13.41 6.59 -0.83
N TYR A 180 -14.26 7.60 -0.70
CA TYR A 180 -14.38 8.37 0.56
C TYR A 180 -14.94 7.53 1.70
N GLY A 181 -15.95 6.72 1.40
CA GLY A 181 -16.51 5.78 2.38
C GLY A 181 -15.52 4.71 2.78
N ALA A 182 -14.74 4.19 1.85
CA ALA A 182 -13.70 3.20 2.12
C ALA A 182 -12.57 3.79 2.96
N ASP A 183 -12.08 4.99 2.64
CA ASP A 183 -11.05 5.70 3.40
C ASP A 183 -11.44 5.90 4.87
N ALA A 184 -12.63 6.43 5.12
CA ALA A 184 -13.16 6.65 6.46
C ALA A 184 -13.38 5.34 7.23
N SER A 185 -13.92 4.31 6.56
CA SER A 185 -14.19 3.00 7.19
C SER A 185 -12.90 2.26 7.53
N VAL A 186 -11.87 2.35 6.66
CA VAL A 186 -10.54 1.77 6.93
C VAL A 186 -9.90 2.42 8.14
N ALA A 187 -10.00 3.74 8.30
CA ALA A 187 -9.50 4.43 9.49
C ALA A 187 -10.16 3.89 10.77
N ALA A 188 -11.48 3.70 10.75
CA ALA A 188 -12.20 3.09 11.87
C ALA A 188 -11.72 1.66 12.15
N LEU A 189 -11.59 0.81 11.11
CA LEU A 189 -11.12 -0.56 11.25
C LEU A 189 -9.69 -0.62 11.79
N ALA A 190 -8.79 0.20 11.28
CA ALA A 190 -7.39 0.23 11.72
C ALA A 190 -7.24 0.55 13.22
N ARG A 191 -8.18 1.32 13.76
CA ARG A 191 -8.21 1.74 15.16
C ARG A 191 -8.90 0.75 16.10
N THR A 192 -9.76 -0.13 15.58
CA THR A 192 -10.70 -0.92 16.41
C THR A 192 -10.71 -2.41 16.16
N ALA A 193 -10.22 -2.87 15.00
CA ALA A 193 -10.25 -4.26 14.60
C ALA A 193 -8.85 -4.91 14.60
N GLY A 194 -8.81 -6.23 14.66
CA GLY A 194 -7.56 -7.00 14.59
C GLY A 194 -6.98 -7.06 13.18
N ALA A 195 -5.65 -7.17 13.09
CA ALA A 195 -4.94 -7.22 11.82
C ALA A 195 -5.46 -8.32 10.88
N SER A 196 -5.69 -9.53 11.38
CA SER A 196 -6.19 -10.66 10.59
C SER A 196 -7.59 -10.40 10.04
N GLU A 197 -8.48 -9.84 10.88
CA GLU A 197 -9.84 -9.49 10.50
C GLU A 197 -9.85 -8.47 9.36
N ILE A 198 -9.03 -7.42 9.48
CA ILE A 198 -8.92 -6.39 8.44
C ILE A 198 -8.39 -6.97 7.14
N TYR A 199 -7.33 -7.80 7.21
CA TYR A 199 -6.74 -8.36 6.01
C TYR A 199 -7.60 -9.42 5.33
N GLU A 200 -8.49 -10.11 6.04
CA GLU A 200 -9.50 -10.97 5.44
C GLU A 200 -10.40 -10.17 4.47
N LEU A 201 -10.80 -8.96 4.86
CA LEU A 201 -11.53 -8.05 3.99
C LEU A 201 -10.68 -7.61 2.78
N PHE A 202 -9.43 -7.23 3.00
CA PHE A 202 -8.55 -6.79 1.93
C PHE A 202 -8.19 -7.90 0.95
N TRP A 203 -7.99 -9.15 1.40
CA TRP A 203 -7.80 -10.30 0.51
C TRP A 203 -8.97 -10.47 -0.44
N ARG A 204 -10.18 -10.35 0.06
CA ARG A 204 -11.40 -10.43 -0.75
C ARG A 204 -11.35 -9.42 -1.90
N TYR A 205 -11.07 -8.16 -1.63
CA TYR A 205 -11.08 -7.11 -2.66
C TYR A 205 -9.81 -7.06 -3.51
N GLY A 206 -8.70 -7.54 -3.00
CA GLY A 206 -7.46 -7.70 -3.77
C GLY A 206 -7.60 -8.70 -4.92
N MET A 207 -8.48 -9.70 -4.75
CA MET A 207 -8.78 -10.71 -5.76
C MET A 207 -10.01 -10.38 -6.61
N ARG A 208 -10.62 -9.19 -6.44
CA ARG A 208 -11.88 -8.85 -7.09
C ARG A 208 -11.77 -8.73 -8.61
N ASP A 209 -10.69 -8.17 -9.12
CA ASP A 209 -10.53 -7.91 -10.54
C ASP A 209 -9.06 -7.90 -11.00
N PHE A 210 -8.88 -8.01 -12.32
CA PHE A 210 -7.58 -7.97 -12.98
C PHE A 210 -7.27 -6.65 -13.69
N ARG A 211 -7.98 -5.56 -13.36
CA ARG A 211 -7.80 -4.25 -14.02
C ARG A 211 -6.36 -3.76 -14.00
N SER A 212 -5.62 -4.11 -12.99
CA SER A 212 -4.20 -3.75 -12.84
C SER A 212 -3.28 -4.94 -13.08
N ILE A 213 -3.62 -5.80 -14.04
CA ILE A 213 -2.87 -7.03 -14.37
C ILE A 213 -2.47 -7.87 -13.13
N GLY A 214 -3.38 -7.94 -12.12
CA GLY A 214 -3.15 -8.69 -10.88
C GLY A 214 -2.38 -7.94 -9.80
N HIS A 215 -1.97 -6.71 -10.00
CA HIS A 215 -1.25 -5.92 -8.99
C HIS A 215 -2.05 -5.73 -7.69
N LYS A 216 -3.38 -5.68 -7.76
CA LYS A 216 -4.22 -5.49 -6.56
C LYS A 216 -4.00 -6.58 -5.52
N ALA A 217 -3.92 -7.85 -5.92
CA ALA A 217 -3.57 -8.95 -5.03
C ALA A 217 -2.16 -8.78 -4.44
N SER A 218 -1.19 -8.36 -5.27
CA SER A 218 0.18 -8.08 -4.83
C SER A 218 0.25 -6.92 -3.83
N PHE A 219 -0.58 -5.87 -3.99
CA PHE A 219 -0.65 -4.76 -3.04
C PHE A 219 -1.07 -5.25 -1.65
N VAL A 220 -2.11 -6.10 -1.58
CA VAL A 220 -2.57 -6.69 -0.31
C VAL A 220 -1.47 -7.54 0.31
N ALA A 221 -0.85 -8.44 -0.46
CA ALA A 221 0.20 -9.32 0.05
C ALA A 221 1.42 -8.55 0.56
N ASN A 222 1.88 -7.56 -0.20
CA ASN A 222 3.08 -6.81 0.16
C ASN A 222 2.85 -5.86 1.33
N SER A 223 1.69 -5.21 1.41
CA SER A 223 1.33 -4.37 2.56
C SER A 223 1.24 -5.19 3.85
N TRP A 224 0.63 -6.39 3.81
CA TRP A 224 0.61 -7.31 4.93
C TRP A 224 2.01 -7.66 5.43
N ARG A 225 2.89 -8.10 4.52
CA ARG A 225 4.26 -8.49 4.86
C ARG A 225 5.06 -7.33 5.43
N THR A 226 4.92 -6.15 4.82
CA THR A 226 5.66 -4.97 5.26
C THR A 226 5.17 -4.49 6.62
N LEU A 227 3.85 -4.45 6.87
CA LEU A 227 3.29 -4.09 8.18
C LEU A 227 3.72 -5.06 9.29
N ASN A 228 3.83 -6.36 9.00
CA ASN A 228 4.39 -7.32 9.97
C ASN A 228 5.85 -7.03 10.31
N CYS A 229 6.61 -6.43 9.40
CA CYS A 229 8.00 -6.03 9.63
C CYS A 229 8.11 -4.71 10.39
N ILE A 230 7.36 -3.66 9.97
CA ILE A 230 7.50 -2.31 10.52
C ILE A 230 6.63 -2.05 11.75
N GLY A 231 5.63 -2.86 11.97
CA GLY A 231 4.69 -2.79 13.10
C GLY A 231 3.33 -2.21 12.75
N TRP A 232 2.32 -2.75 13.44
CA TRP A 232 0.91 -2.44 13.18
C TRP A 232 0.52 -0.99 13.53
N ARG A 233 1.30 -0.30 14.39
CA ARG A 233 1.08 1.13 14.70
C ARG A 233 1.07 2.05 13.48
N HIS A 234 1.61 1.59 12.35
CA HIS A 234 1.63 2.32 11.08
C HIS A 234 0.53 1.88 10.11
N ALA A 235 -0.44 1.06 10.57
CA ALA A 235 -1.41 0.42 9.69
C ALA A 235 -2.40 1.40 9.04
N GLU A 236 -2.93 2.39 9.78
CA GLU A 236 -3.98 3.26 9.25
C GLU A 236 -3.63 3.91 7.91
N PRO A 237 -2.51 4.64 7.75
CA PRO A 237 -2.19 5.26 6.47
C PRO A 237 -1.89 4.22 5.36
N VAL A 238 -1.26 3.11 5.70
CA VAL A 238 -0.96 2.03 4.73
C VAL A 238 -2.26 1.39 4.21
N LEU A 239 -3.20 1.09 5.08
CA LEU A 239 -4.48 0.48 4.72
C LEU A 239 -5.37 1.45 3.94
N ARG A 240 -5.34 2.74 4.26
CA ARG A 240 -6.04 3.79 3.50
C ARG A 240 -5.50 3.88 2.08
N SER A 241 -4.19 3.91 1.90
CA SER A 241 -3.55 3.86 0.58
C SER A 241 -3.93 2.60 -0.19
N LEU A 242 -3.97 1.45 0.49
CA LEU A 242 -4.37 0.18 -0.09
C LEU A 242 -5.83 0.21 -0.58
N ALA A 243 -6.77 0.77 0.19
CA ALA A 243 -8.16 0.89 -0.22
C ALA A 243 -8.31 1.72 -1.51
N TYR A 244 -7.60 2.84 -1.62
CA TYR A 244 -7.56 3.63 -2.86
C TYR A 244 -7.03 2.82 -4.04
N ALA A 245 -5.95 2.05 -3.84
CA ALA A 245 -5.39 1.21 -4.91
C ALA A 245 -6.38 0.13 -5.38
N LEU A 246 -7.11 -0.50 -4.47
CA LEU A 246 -8.09 -1.53 -4.78
C LEU A 246 -9.33 -0.98 -5.48
N LEU A 247 -9.67 0.28 -5.25
CA LEU A 247 -10.78 0.98 -5.89
C LEU A 247 -10.40 1.63 -7.23
N ASN A 248 -9.15 1.53 -7.66
CA ASN A 248 -8.74 2.08 -8.95
C ASN A 248 -9.49 1.42 -10.11
N HIS A 249 -10.11 2.25 -10.96
CA HIS A 249 -10.80 1.86 -12.19
C HIS A 249 -10.77 3.01 -13.20
N GLU A 250 -11.06 2.70 -14.43
CA GLU A 250 -11.23 3.67 -15.51
C GLU A 250 -12.70 3.76 -15.93
N GLY A 251 -13.13 4.94 -16.33
CA GLY A 251 -14.49 5.22 -16.79
C GLY A 251 -15.51 5.22 -15.64
N ASP A 252 -16.77 4.90 -15.99
CA ASP A 252 -17.90 4.92 -15.05
C ASP A 252 -17.73 3.93 -13.91
N ASN A 253 -18.41 4.20 -12.78
CA ASN A 253 -18.37 3.37 -11.59
C ASN A 253 -18.72 1.90 -11.92
N PRO A 254 -17.81 0.94 -11.61
CA PRO A 254 -18.03 -0.47 -11.92
C PRO A 254 -19.26 -1.09 -11.24
N ALA A 255 -19.73 -0.52 -10.13
CA ALA A 255 -20.95 -0.99 -9.47
C ALA A 255 -22.21 -0.76 -10.33
N SER A 256 -22.18 0.21 -11.25
CA SER A 256 -23.32 0.58 -12.10
C SER A 256 -23.31 -0.08 -13.48
N ARG A 257 -22.32 -0.93 -13.79
CA ARG A 257 -22.15 -1.53 -15.12
C ARG A 257 -21.75 -3.00 -15.08
N ASP A 258 -22.03 -3.74 -16.15
CA ASP A 258 -21.55 -5.11 -16.33
C ASP A 258 -20.21 -5.12 -17.06
N ALA A 259 -19.12 -4.77 -16.34
CA ALA A 259 -17.78 -4.84 -16.92
C ALA A 259 -17.27 -6.29 -16.94
N PRO A 260 -16.63 -6.75 -18.05
CA PRO A 260 -16.07 -8.10 -18.13
C PRO A 260 -15.09 -8.42 -17.01
N ALA A 261 -14.31 -7.45 -16.56
CA ALA A 261 -13.35 -7.61 -15.46
C ALA A 261 -13.99 -8.01 -14.12
N ASP A 262 -15.29 -7.76 -13.92
CA ASP A 262 -16.01 -8.04 -12.68
C ASP A 262 -16.80 -9.36 -12.70
N ARG A 263 -17.01 -9.94 -13.89
CA ARG A 263 -17.82 -11.17 -14.05
C ARG A 263 -17.24 -12.36 -13.30
N PRO A 264 -15.93 -12.66 -13.37
CA PRO A 264 -15.34 -13.75 -12.61
C PRO A 264 -15.54 -13.59 -11.10
N TRP A 265 -15.37 -12.37 -10.58
CA TRP A 265 -15.62 -12.08 -9.18
C TRP A 265 -17.07 -12.37 -8.76
N ARG A 266 -18.05 -11.87 -9.50
CA ARG A 266 -19.47 -12.10 -9.21
C ARG A 266 -19.78 -13.59 -9.19
N ARG A 267 -19.27 -14.36 -10.17
CA ARG A 267 -19.45 -15.80 -10.22
C ARG A 267 -18.79 -16.50 -9.03
N ASN A 268 -17.58 -16.09 -8.67
CA ASN A 268 -16.88 -16.67 -7.53
C ASN A 268 -17.59 -16.41 -6.19
N VAL A 269 -18.20 -15.22 -6.01
CA VAL A 269 -19.01 -14.93 -4.80
C VAL A 269 -20.22 -15.86 -4.68
N GLU A 270 -20.82 -16.25 -5.80
CA GLU A 270 -21.91 -17.26 -5.82
C GLU A 270 -21.36 -18.65 -5.48
N LEU A 271 -20.28 -19.08 -6.13
CA LEU A 271 -19.69 -20.40 -5.96
C LEU A 271 -19.19 -20.64 -4.52
N VAL A 272 -18.58 -19.65 -3.88
CA VAL A 272 -18.10 -19.74 -2.48
C VAL A 272 -19.22 -20.19 -1.54
N ARG A 273 -20.47 -19.78 -1.79
CA ARG A 273 -21.63 -20.17 -0.98
C ARG A 273 -22.01 -21.64 -1.11
N THR A 274 -21.53 -22.30 -2.17
CA THR A 274 -21.79 -23.72 -2.46
C THR A 274 -20.69 -24.65 -1.90
N ILE A 275 -19.57 -24.07 -1.46
CA ILE A 275 -18.44 -24.82 -0.94
C ILE A 275 -18.78 -25.35 0.47
N ARG A 276 -18.49 -26.63 0.71
CA ARG A 276 -18.68 -27.28 2.02
C ARG A 276 -17.95 -26.49 3.13
N SER A 277 -18.55 -26.42 4.31
CA SER A 277 -18.01 -25.67 5.44
C SER A 277 -16.68 -26.21 5.98
N ASP A 278 -16.43 -27.50 5.83
CA ASP A 278 -15.20 -28.20 6.24
C ASP A 278 -14.19 -28.40 5.11
N TRP A 279 -14.19 -27.54 4.10
CA TRP A 279 -13.29 -27.61 2.94
C TRP A 279 -11.79 -27.64 3.33
N CYS A 280 -11.43 -27.08 4.47
CA CYS A 280 -10.05 -27.13 5.01
C CYS A 280 -9.62 -28.55 5.44
N ALA A 281 -10.57 -29.47 5.67
CA ALA A 281 -10.29 -30.85 6.07
C ALA A 281 -10.06 -31.80 4.88
N GLY A 282 -9.97 -31.27 3.66
CA GLY A 282 -9.72 -32.04 2.45
C GLY A 282 -8.35 -32.73 2.45
N LYS A 283 -8.21 -33.74 1.58
CA LYS A 283 -6.95 -34.48 1.40
C LYS A 283 -6.27 -34.10 0.10
N PRO A 284 -4.92 -33.99 0.06
CA PRO A 284 -4.18 -33.82 -1.19
C PRO A 284 -4.45 -34.97 -2.17
N GLU A 285 -4.73 -34.61 -3.41
CA GLU A 285 -5.05 -35.58 -4.48
C GLU A 285 -4.35 -35.17 -5.79
N PRO A 286 -3.27 -35.88 -6.20
CA PRO A 286 -2.54 -35.56 -7.43
C PRO A 286 -3.39 -35.67 -8.70
N ALA A 287 -4.38 -36.57 -8.72
CA ALA A 287 -5.30 -36.69 -9.85
C ALA A 287 -6.17 -35.45 -10.02
N ALA A 288 -6.63 -34.85 -8.90
CA ALA A 288 -7.38 -33.60 -8.90
C ALA A 288 -6.53 -32.41 -9.37
N THR A 289 -5.26 -32.32 -8.94
CA THR A 289 -4.30 -31.35 -9.45
C THR A 289 -4.15 -31.43 -10.97
N LYS A 290 -3.99 -32.64 -11.52
CA LYS A 290 -3.90 -32.86 -12.97
C LYS A 290 -5.19 -32.48 -13.69
N ALA A 291 -6.35 -32.85 -13.15
CA ALA A 291 -7.65 -32.52 -13.73
C ALA A 291 -7.88 -31.01 -13.80
N LEU A 292 -7.59 -30.29 -12.70
CA LEU A 292 -7.70 -28.84 -12.68
C LEU A 292 -6.71 -28.16 -13.62
N LEU A 293 -5.46 -28.66 -13.69
CA LEU A 293 -4.45 -28.14 -14.62
C LEU A 293 -4.90 -28.28 -16.08
N THR A 294 -5.58 -29.36 -16.44
CA THR A 294 -6.17 -29.52 -17.79
C THR A 294 -7.23 -28.45 -18.04
N VAL A 295 -8.14 -28.21 -17.09
CA VAL A 295 -9.16 -27.16 -17.22
C VAL A 295 -8.53 -25.77 -17.31
N LEU A 296 -7.48 -25.49 -16.54
CA LEU A 296 -6.75 -24.19 -16.59
C LEU A 296 -6.06 -23.97 -17.96
N ARG A 297 -5.72 -25.02 -18.69
CA ARG A 297 -5.09 -24.92 -20.02
C ARG A 297 -6.09 -24.77 -21.16
N GLU A 298 -7.24 -25.41 -21.07
CA GLU A 298 -8.15 -25.66 -22.18
C GLU A 298 -9.53 -25.07 -21.98
N GLY A 299 -9.94 -24.87 -20.72
CA GLY A 299 -11.26 -24.34 -20.36
C GLY A 299 -11.33 -22.83 -20.26
N SER A 300 -12.52 -22.32 -19.97
CA SER A 300 -12.78 -20.93 -19.64
C SER A 300 -12.46 -20.61 -18.16
N ASP A 301 -12.44 -19.35 -17.82
CA ASP A 301 -12.37 -18.86 -16.42
C ASP A 301 -13.53 -19.41 -15.57
N GLN A 302 -14.71 -19.52 -16.15
CA GLN A 302 -15.87 -20.11 -15.48
C GLN A 302 -15.67 -21.61 -15.21
N ASP A 303 -15.19 -22.39 -16.19
CA ASP A 303 -14.90 -23.81 -16.01
C ASP A 303 -13.87 -24.04 -14.91
N ALA A 304 -12.83 -23.22 -14.85
CA ALA A 304 -11.79 -23.31 -13.82
C ALA A 304 -12.35 -23.01 -12.41
N SER A 305 -13.22 -22.03 -12.29
CA SER A 305 -13.87 -21.67 -11.02
C SER A 305 -14.83 -22.77 -10.55
N GLU A 306 -15.65 -23.30 -11.45
CA GLU A 306 -16.59 -24.38 -11.16
C GLU A 306 -15.88 -25.67 -10.79
N LYS A 307 -14.80 -26.02 -11.53
CA LYS A 307 -13.99 -27.17 -11.21
C LYS A 307 -13.30 -27.06 -9.85
N THR A 308 -12.86 -25.87 -9.48
CA THR A 308 -12.30 -25.60 -8.16
C THR A 308 -13.32 -25.87 -7.06
N ALA A 309 -14.54 -25.31 -7.19
CA ALA A 309 -15.61 -25.53 -6.22
C ALA A 309 -16.04 -27.03 -6.14
N GLU A 310 -16.12 -27.71 -7.29
CA GLU A 310 -16.39 -29.14 -7.37
C GLU A 310 -15.35 -29.95 -6.56
N LEU A 311 -14.08 -29.74 -6.82
CA LEU A 311 -12.99 -30.44 -6.14
C LEU A 311 -13.00 -30.22 -4.62
N LEU A 312 -13.20 -28.99 -4.16
CA LEU A 312 -13.32 -28.70 -2.74
C LEU A 312 -14.52 -29.41 -2.12
N ASN A 313 -15.65 -29.48 -2.80
CA ASN A 313 -16.86 -30.20 -2.37
C ASN A 313 -16.66 -31.71 -2.33
N HIS A 314 -15.80 -32.27 -3.17
CA HIS A 314 -15.40 -33.67 -3.12
C HIS A 314 -14.33 -33.98 -2.04
N GLY A 315 -13.94 -33.00 -1.26
CA GLY A 315 -12.97 -33.19 -0.17
C GLY A 315 -11.50 -33.19 -0.62
N VAL A 316 -11.23 -32.61 -1.78
CA VAL A 316 -9.87 -32.36 -2.21
C VAL A 316 -9.30 -31.17 -1.42
N ALA A 317 -8.06 -31.31 -0.94
CA ALA A 317 -7.39 -30.23 -0.20
C ALA A 317 -7.10 -29.02 -1.10
N ALA A 318 -7.21 -27.84 -0.54
CA ALA A 318 -6.82 -26.58 -1.19
C ALA A 318 -5.36 -26.63 -1.73
N GLN A 319 -4.48 -27.40 -1.10
CA GLN A 319 -3.11 -27.63 -1.58
C GLN A 319 -3.08 -28.14 -3.02
N SER A 320 -3.93 -29.11 -3.38
CA SER A 320 -3.98 -29.64 -4.76
C SER A 320 -4.47 -28.61 -5.77
N ILE A 321 -5.33 -27.67 -5.35
CA ILE A 321 -5.76 -26.52 -6.15
C ILE A 321 -4.57 -25.56 -6.38
N TRP A 322 -3.84 -25.22 -5.31
CA TRP A 322 -2.64 -24.37 -5.41
C TRP A 322 -1.55 -25.00 -6.28
N ASP A 323 -1.31 -26.30 -6.17
CA ASP A 323 -0.34 -27.00 -6.99
C ASP A 323 -0.67 -26.88 -8.48
N ALA A 324 -1.95 -26.99 -8.85
CA ALA A 324 -2.39 -26.78 -10.23
C ALA A 324 -2.19 -25.33 -10.70
N LEU A 325 -2.51 -24.33 -9.87
CA LEU A 325 -2.32 -22.92 -10.18
C LEU A 325 -0.83 -22.56 -10.34
N PHE A 326 0.04 -23.06 -9.46
CA PHE A 326 1.49 -22.85 -9.58
C PHE A 326 2.07 -23.51 -10.81
N ALA A 327 1.65 -24.75 -11.15
CA ALA A 327 2.07 -25.42 -12.36
C ALA A 327 1.64 -24.65 -13.62
N ALA A 328 0.37 -24.22 -13.69
CA ALA A 328 -0.13 -23.41 -14.81
C ALA A 328 0.63 -22.09 -14.95
N SER A 329 0.88 -21.40 -13.82
CA SER A 329 1.63 -20.14 -13.81
C SER A 329 3.07 -20.34 -14.27
N GLY A 330 3.74 -21.41 -13.84
CA GLY A 330 5.09 -21.77 -14.28
C GLY A 330 5.15 -22.03 -15.79
N GLU A 331 4.16 -22.73 -16.35
CA GLU A 331 4.06 -22.95 -17.79
C GLU A 331 3.91 -21.66 -18.59
N LEU A 332 3.08 -20.72 -18.11
CA LEU A 332 2.91 -19.43 -18.75
C LEU A 332 4.22 -18.62 -18.76
N VAL A 333 4.95 -18.61 -17.66
CA VAL A 333 6.27 -17.94 -17.56
C VAL A 333 7.27 -18.55 -18.54
N LEU A 334 7.32 -19.90 -18.63
CA LEU A 334 8.22 -20.60 -19.57
C LEU A 334 7.89 -20.26 -21.02
N ARG A 335 6.61 -20.22 -21.39
CA ARG A 335 6.16 -19.83 -22.74
C ARG A 335 6.52 -18.38 -23.07
N GLN A 336 6.35 -17.45 -22.13
CA GLN A 336 6.73 -16.04 -22.33
C GLN A 336 8.24 -15.88 -22.47
N ALA A 337 9.04 -16.56 -21.67
CA ALA A 337 10.50 -16.51 -21.77
C ALA A 337 10.99 -16.98 -23.15
N HIS A 338 10.33 -17.97 -23.75
CA HIS A 338 10.64 -18.42 -25.10
C HIS A 338 10.28 -17.37 -26.17
N LEU A 339 9.12 -16.75 -26.06
CA LEU A 339 8.67 -15.67 -26.97
C LEU A 339 9.60 -14.46 -26.92
N VAL A 340 9.98 -14.01 -25.72
CA VAL A 340 10.93 -12.91 -25.52
C VAL A 340 12.29 -13.24 -26.14
N ARG A 341 12.80 -14.46 -25.96
CA ARG A 341 14.06 -14.90 -26.55
C ARG A 341 14.02 -14.89 -28.09
N VAL A 342 12.93 -15.36 -28.69
CA VAL A 342 12.73 -15.34 -30.15
C VAL A 342 12.65 -13.91 -30.70
N LEU A 343 11.97 -13.01 -30.00
CA LEU A 343 11.86 -11.60 -30.41
C LEU A 343 13.21 -10.88 -30.33
N PHE A 344 14.01 -11.10 -29.30
CA PHE A 344 15.34 -10.49 -29.20
C PHE A 344 16.37 -11.08 -30.16
N THR A 345 16.27 -12.37 -30.52
CA THR A 345 17.17 -12.98 -31.52
C THR A 345 16.87 -12.47 -32.91
N ASN A 346 15.61 -12.19 -33.25
CA ASN A 346 15.21 -11.66 -34.56
C ASN A 346 15.41 -10.13 -34.69
N MET A 347 15.76 -9.41 -33.62
CA MET A 347 16.12 -7.99 -33.67
C MET A 347 17.63 -7.75 -33.78
N SER A 348 18.45 -8.79 -33.83
CA SER A 348 19.92 -8.74 -33.90
C SER A 348 20.46 -9.08 -35.27
N ASP A 349 19.61 -9.45 -36.22
CA ASP A 349 19.88 -9.66 -37.67
C ASP A 349 19.25 -8.51 -38.47
#